data_3d6d1442ddfe8f20da22eb67b6190c71
#
_entry.id   3d6d1442ddfe8f20da22eb67b6190c71
#
_cell.length_a   1.000
_cell.length_b   1.000
_cell.length_c   1.000
_cell.angle_alpha   90.00
_cell.angle_beta   90.00
_cell.angle_gamma   90.00
#
_symmetry.space_group_name_H-M   'P 1'
#
loop_
_entity.id
_entity.type
_entity.pdbx_description
1 polymer ?
#
loop_
_entity_poly.entity_id
_entity_poly.type
_entity_poly.pdbx_seq_one_letter_code
_entity_poly.pdbx_strand_id
1 'polypeptide(L)'
;MKVAKFGGTSMADANSFQRVATLIGENPDARVIAVSAGGTSEEYKEKITDLLIDFKNGESLGISRLKAINEIERRLIELESRLKIRLNILDELLKIGRKLPNDLPSDFLLSRGEYFYAKAFSEFLSLPFVDSKEIIKFKGGVLNYGFTEFLIREKYREVGRFITGGFYGSDENGEIKTFPRGGGDITGAILAKALNAESYENYTDVDGVYPFSPKMIKRYAERTAKIVKPLQKISFDAMLRLCDFSVPVVHSSAVEILKGTGIPIVVKNTFDRFKSGTFVSENCETEDFCFAAESCEKIKTVLKNGRWNRTRAELSIAENSGKTFENALFAYMPNGELTEEILREISRDTPLDFKTETDEGEVVATDKSRAENVKKEIFDMFILLSRRCHKRML
;
A
#
# COMPACT_ATOMS: atom_id res chain seq x y z
N MET A 1 14.90 1.46 -18.00
CA MET A 1 14.93 2.20 -16.72
C MET A 1 13.77 1.76 -15.84
N LYS A 2 13.92 1.86 -14.51
CA LYS A 2 12.92 1.48 -13.52
C LYS A 2 12.49 2.68 -12.68
N VAL A 3 11.27 2.61 -12.16
CA VAL A 3 10.79 3.53 -11.12
C VAL A 3 10.72 2.79 -9.80
N ALA A 4 11.30 3.34 -8.76
CA ALA A 4 11.29 2.78 -7.41
C ALA A 4 10.48 3.67 -6.46
N LYS A 5 9.63 3.06 -5.62
CA LYS A 5 8.92 3.79 -4.56
C LYS A 5 9.21 3.16 -3.22
N PHE A 6 9.51 3.98 -2.22
CA PHE A 6 9.77 3.54 -0.85
C PHE A 6 8.67 4.02 0.09
N GLY A 7 8.11 3.08 0.87
CA GLY A 7 7.05 3.35 1.84
C GLY A 7 7.55 4.07 3.11
N GLY A 8 6.63 4.46 3.98
CA GLY A 8 6.95 5.25 5.17
C GLY A 8 7.92 4.53 6.13
N THR A 9 7.73 3.25 6.40
CA THR A 9 8.63 2.43 7.23
C THR A 9 10.04 2.33 6.64
N SER A 10 10.14 2.35 5.30
CA SER A 10 11.41 2.37 4.58
C SER A 10 12.14 3.71 4.70
N MET A 11 11.46 4.77 5.09
CA MET A 11 11.97 6.14 5.20
C MET A 11 11.92 6.67 6.63
N ALA A 12 11.78 5.82 7.64
CA ALA A 12 11.45 6.25 9.00
C ALA A 12 12.56 7.06 9.69
N ASP A 13 13.82 6.67 9.51
CA ASP A 13 14.98 7.21 10.24
C ASP A 13 16.27 7.17 9.40
N ALA A 14 17.38 7.60 9.97
CA ALA A 14 18.68 7.63 9.29
C ALA A 14 19.18 6.24 8.87
N ASN A 15 18.92 5.20 9.67
CA ASN A 15 19.30 3.82 9.32
C ASN A 15 18.49 3.34 8.10
N SER A 16 17.20 3.73 8.05
CA SER A 16 16.32 3.46 6.93
C SER A 16 16.82 4.14 5.65
N PHE A 17 17.25 5.41 5.73
CA PHE A 17 17.86 6.14 4.61
C PHE A 17 19.10 5.43 4.08
N GLN A 18 20.01 5.00 4.96
CA GLN A 18 21.24 4.28 4.58
C GLN A 18 20.92 2.94 3.89
N ARG A 19 19.92 2.21 4.39
CA ARG A 19 19.45 0.96 3.78
C ARG A 19 18.88 1.20 2.39
N VAL A 20 18.00 2.19 2.23
CA VAL A 20 17.43 2.55 0.93
C VAL A 20 18.52 3.02 -0.04
N ALA A 21 19.50 3.79 0.43
CA ALA A 21 20.64 4.21 -0.38
C ALA A 21 21.44 3.01 -0.91
N THR A 22 21.66 1.98 -0.08
CA THR A 22 22.30 0.72 -0.51
C THR A 22 21.49 0.03 -1.62
N LEU A 23 20.17 -0.11 -1.43
CA LEU A 23 19.28 -0.71 -2.44
C LEU A 23 19.31 0.05 -3.77
N ILE A 24 19.32 1.39 -3.72
CA ILE A 24 19.39 2.24 -4.91
C ILE A 24 20.78 2.17 -5.58
N GLY A 25 21.85 2.05 -4.79
CA GLY A 25 23.21 1.86 -5.29
C GLY A 25 23.37 0.53 -6.03
N GLU A 26 22.74 -0.54 -5.53
CA GLU A 26 22.71 -1.86 -6.18
C GLU A 26 21.76 -1.92 -7.39
N ASN A 27 20.89 -0.91 -7.59
CA ASN A 27 19.91 -0.84 -8.67
C ASN A 27 20.08 0.46 -9.50
N PRO A 28 21.12 0.55 -10.34
CA PRO A 28 21.39 1.75 -11.13
C PRO A 28 20.30 2.09 -12.15
N ASP A 29 19.46 1.11 -12.49
CA ASP A 29 18.30 1.30 -13.39
C ASP A 29 17.12 2.00 -12.70
N ALA A 30 17.09 2.09 -11.38
CA ALA A 30 16.15 2.93 -10.65
C ALA A 30 16.49 4.40 -10.87
N ARG A 31 15.90 4.99 -11.91
CA ARG A 31 16.18 6.37 -12.33
C ARG A 31 15.28 7.39 -11.67
N VAL A 32 14.05 7.03 -11.36
CA VAL A 32 13.08 7.89 -10.69
C VAL A 32 12.66 7.23 -9.40
N ILE A 33 12.79 7.98 -8.30
CA ILE A 33 12.61 7.46 -6.96
C ILE A 33 11.56 8.30 -6.26
N ALA A 34 10.42 7.68 -5.93
CA ALA A 34 9.37 8.29 -5.13
C ALA A 34 9.50 7.84 -3.67
N VAL A 35 9.45 8.78 -2.74
CA VAL A 35 9.52 8.47 -1.30
C VAL A 35 8.30 8.98 -0.56
N SER A 36 7.93 8.26 0.49
CA SER A 36 6.88 8.67 1.44
C SER A 36 7.48 9.47 2.59
N ALA A 37 6.63 10.14 3.34
CA ALA A 37 6.96 10.70 4.65
C ALA A 37 7.46 9.59 5.60
N GLY A 38 8.27 9.96 6.59
CA GLY A 38 8.80 9.02 7.58
C GLY A 38 7.69 8.31 8.35
N GLY A 39 7.74 6.98 8.30
CA GLY A 39 6.84 6.09 9.02
C GLY A 39 7.30 5.80 10.45
N THR A 40 6.85 4.65 10.97
CA THR A 40 7.26 4.13 12.27
C THR A 40 8.54 3.32 12.18
N SER A 41 9.34 3.33 13.26
CA SER A 41 10.50 2.48 13.47
C SER A 41 10.58 2.04 14.93
N GLU A 42 11.66 1.38 15.32
CA GLU A 42 11.92 1.10 16.73
C GLU A 42 12.07 2.40 17.54
N GLU A 43 12.63 3.43 16.94
CA GLU A 43 12.89 4.73 17.53
C GLU A 43 11.66 5.64 17.51
N TYR A 44 10.87 5.59 16.42
CA TYR A 44 9.70 6.47 16.21
C TYR A 44 8.40 5.66 16.14
N LYS A 45 7.50 5.88 17.09
CA LYS A 45 6.22 5.16 17.19
C LYS A 45 5.08 5.81 16.41
N GLU A 46 5.22 7.09 16.08
CA GLU A 46 4.23 7.87 15.31
C GLU A 46 4.76 8.14 13.90
N LYS A 47 3.89 8.24 12.93
CA LYS A 47 4.24 8.63 11.57
C LYS A 47 4.30 10.15 11.45
N ILE A 48 5.14 10.66 10.55
CA ILE A 48 5.16 12.11 10.23
C ILE A 48 3.80 12.61 9.77
N THR A 49 3.07 11.81 8.99
CA THR A 49 1.70 12.17 8.55
C THR A 49 0.72 12.28 9.72
N ASP A 50 0.83 11.42 10.73
CA ASP A 50 -0.03 11.48 11.92
C ASP A 50 0.29 12.75 12.74
N LEU A 51 1.57 13.08 12.91
CA LEU A 51 2.00 14.34 13.55
C LEU A 51 1.49 15.59 12.81
N LEU A 52 1.48 15.59 11.47
CA LEU A 52 0.91 16.69 10.69
C LEU A 52 -0.60 16.81 10.85
N ILE A 53 -1.30 15.68 10.99
CA ILE A 53 -2.74 15.63 11.31
C ILE A 53 -2.98 16.17 12.71
N ASP A 54 -2.17 15.79 13.70
CA ASP A 54 -2.28 16.28 15.08
C ASP A 54 -1.99 17.78 15.16
N PHE A 55 -0.99 18.26 14.40
CA PHE A 55 -0.73 19.68 14.26
C PHE A 55 -1.94 20.42 13.70
N LYS A 56 -2.61 19.87 12.70
CA LYS A 56 -3.80 20.47 12.08
C LYS A 56 -5.02 20.48 12.98
N ASN A 57 -5.28 19.39 13.67
CA ASN A 57 -6.47 19.18 14.47
C ASN A 57 -6.32 19.71 15.92
N GLY A 58 -5.09 20.06 16.32
CA GLY A 58 -4.82 20.59 17.66
C GLY A 58 -5.48 21.94 17.92
N GLU A 59 -5.93 22.16 19.16
CA GLU A 59 -6.49 23.44 19.57
C GLU A 59 -5.48 24.58 19.36
N SER A 60 -5.97 25.77 19.07
CA SER A 60 -5.17 26.95 18.68
C SER A 60 -4.07 27.36 19.68
N LEU A 61 -4.16 26.92 20.93
CA LEU A 61 -3.18 27.09 22.01
C LEU A 61 -2.65 25.77 22.56
N GLY A 62 -2.90 24.65 21.86
CA GLY A 62 -2.69 23.31 22.39
C GLY A 62 -1.23 22.86 22.46
N ILE A 63 -0.84 22.31 23.61
CA ILE A 63 0.45 21.66 23.83
C ILE A 63 0.70 20.54 22.80
N SER A 64 -0.33 19.84 22.37
CA SER A 64 -0.26 18.77 21.38
C SER A 64 0.28 19.25 20.03
N ARG A 65 -0.13 20.42 19.59
CA ARG A 65 0.30 21.05 18.33
C ARG A 65 1.79 21.41 18.33
N LEU A 66 2.27 22.02 19.42
CA LEU A 66 3.70 22.34 19.59
C LEU A 66 4.52 21.04 19.69
N LYS A 67 4.02 20.02 20.37
CA LYS A 67 4.68 18.71 20.42
C LYS A 67 4.81 18.09 19.06
N ALA A 68 3.80 18.11 18.21
CA ALA A 68 3.83 17.54 16.88
C ALA A 68 4.89 18.23 16.00
N ILE A 69 4.92 19.56 15.96
CA ILE A 69 5.90 20.29 15.15
C ILE A 69 7.32 20.11 15.67
N ASN A 70 7.52 20.16 17.00
CA ASN A 70 8.81 19.95 17.62
C ASN A 70 9.33 18.51 17.38
N GLU A 71 8.45 17.53 17.36
CA GLU A 71 8.84 16.14 17.05
C GLU A 71 9.26 15.99 15.57
N ILE A 72 8.56 16.64 14.64
CA ILE A 72 8.97 16.67 13.24
C ILE A 72 10.33 17.36 13.09
N GLU A 73 10.53 18.51 13.73
CA GLU A 73 11.78 19.25 13.74
C GLU A 73 12.93 18.39 14.29
N ARG A 74 12.71 17.75 15.42
CA ARG A 74 13.70 16.86 16.06
C ARG A 74 14.16 15.75 15.11
N ARG A 75 13.22 15.09 14.42
CA ARG A 75 13.55 14.02 13.46
C ARG A 75 14.33 14.54 12.26
N LEU A 76 13.99 15.73 11.74
CA LEU A 76 14.73 16.32 10.63
C LEU A 76 16.17 16.73 11.04
N ILE A 77 16.34 17.32 12.22
CA ILE A 77 17.66 17.64 12.79
C ILE A 77 18.48 16.36 13.01
N GLU A 78 17.85 15.29 13.48
CA GLU A 78 18.52 14.01 13.65
C GLU A 78 18.95 13.39 12.33
N LEU A 79 18.12 13.44 11.28
CA LEU A 79 18.50 13.04 9.93
C LEU A 79 19.71 13.85 9.44
N GLU A 80 19.68 15.19 9.59
CA GLU A 80 20.78 16.07 9.22
C GLU A 80 22.08 15.66 9.91
N SER A 81 22.03 15.49 11.22
CA SER A 81 23.20 15.13 12.04
C SER A 81 23.76 13.75 11.71
N ARG A 82 22.92 12.72 11.68
CA ARG A 82 23.35 11.32 11.48
C ARG A 82 23.79 11.02 10.05
N LEU A 83 23.17 11.67 9.07
CA LEU A 83 23.51 11.50 7.66
C LEU A 83 24.58 12.48 7.17
N LYS A 84 24.98 13.45 8.02
CA LYS A 84 25.94 14.52 7.68
C LYS A 84 25.53 15.31 6.43
N ILE A 85 24.23 15.58 6.31
CA ILE A 85 23.65 16.42 5.26
C ILE A 85 23.27 17.78 5.82
N ARG A 86 23.01 18.75 4.94
CA ARG A 86 22.54 20.08 5.34
C ARG A 86 21.13 20.30 4.80
N LEU A 87 20.14 20.35 5.70
CA LEU A 87 18.75 20.53 5.36
C LEU A 87 18.34 22.00 5.44
N ASN A 88 18.18 22.66 4.30
CA ASN A 88 17.67 24.02 4.25
C ASN A 88 16.12 24.07 4.35
N ILE A 89 15.53 23.13 5.11
CA ILE A 89 14.05 22.97 5.25
C ILE A 89 13.57 23.36 6.64
N LEU A 90 14.45 23.53 7.61
CA LEU A 90 14.07 23.87 8.99
C LEU A 90 13.37 25.22 9.07
N ASP A 91 13.85 26.22 8.32
CA ASP A 91 13.20 27.54 8.25
C ASP A 91 11.77 27.46 7.69
N GLU A 92 11.52 26.57 6.71
CA GLU A 92 10.19 26.34 6.15
C GLU A 92 9.28 25.66 7.19
N LEU A 93 9.78 24.68 7.91
CA LEU A 93 9.06 24.00 9.00
C LEU A 93 8.70 25.00 10.12
N LEU A 94 9.64 25.86 10.53
CA LEU A 94 9.40 26.89 11.52
C LEU A 94 8.34 27.89 11.07
N LYS A 95 8.33 28.28 9.79
CA LYS A 95 7.25 29.12 9.23
C LYS A 95 5.89 28.46 9.31
N ILE A 96 5.82 27.16 9.06
CA ILE A 96 4.58 26.36 9.21
C ILE A 96 4.17 26.35 10.68
N GLY A 97 5.08 26.06 11.60
CA GLY A 97 4.81 26.00 13.05
C GLY A 97 4.29 27.31 13.65
N ARG A 98 4.64 28.45 13.05
CA ARG A 98 4.16 29.78 13.50
C ARG A 98 2.77 30.15 13.01
N LYS A 99 2.23 29.46 11.97
CA LYS A 99 0.89 29.73 11.45
C LYS A 99 -0.19 29.02 12.26
N LEU A 100 -1.39 29.58 12.29
CA LEU A 100 -2.53 28.86 12.84
C LEU A 100 -2.92 27.72 11.88
N PRO A 101 -3.42 26.57 12.38
CA PRO A 101 -3.78 25.42 11.54
C PRO A 101 -4.78 25.78 10.44
N ASN A 102 -5.74 26.67 10.75
CA ASN A 102 -6.78 27.09 9.83
C ASN A 102 -6.26 28.04 8.72
N ASP A 103 -5.07 28.63 8.91
CA ASP A 103 -4.44 29.49 7.90
C ASP A 103 -3.68 28.69 6.84
N LEU A 104 -3.56 27.36 7.02
CA LEU A 104 -2.87 26.47 6.11
C LEU A 104 -3.87 25.52 5.43
N PRO A 105 -3.88 25.46 4.09
CA PRO A 105 -4.64 24.46 3.36
C PRO A 105 -4.22 23.05 3.81
N SER A 106 -5.20 22.17 3.98
CA SER A 106 -4.99 20.80 4.44
C SER A 106 -3.98 20.04 3.59
N ASP A 107 -4.18 20.08 2.29
CA ASP A 107 -3.34 19.37 1.33
C ASP A 107 -1.89 19.90 1.34
N PHE A 108 -1.73 21.22 1.48
CA PHE A 108 -0.39 21.80 1.66
C PHE A 108 0.29 21.23 2.88
N LEU A 109 -0.37 21.26 4.04
CA LEU A 109 0.22 20.77 5.29
C LEU A 109 0.58 19.28 5.21
N LEU A 110 -0.37 18.45 4.79
CA LEU A 110 -0.18 17.00 4.71
C LEU A 110 0.92 16.60 3.72
N SER A 111 1.11 17.34 2.64
CA SER A 111 2.17 17.07 1.66
C SER A 111 3.59 17.34 2.19
N ARG A 112 3.72 18.10 3.28
CA ARG A 112 5.04 18.51 3.78
C ARG A 112 5.85 17.33 4.31
N GLY A 113 5.22 16.27 4.76
CA GLY A 113 5.90 15.04 5.16
C GLY A 113 6.75 14.46 4.01
N GLU A 114 6.11 14.17 2.89
CA GLU A 114 6.78 13.65 1.71
C GLU A 114 7.77 14.64 1.11
N TYR A 115 7.43 15.92 1.08
CA TYR A 115 8.29 16.97 0.59
C TYR A 115 9.61 17.05 1.36
N PHE A 116 9.57 17.11 2.70
CA PHE A 116 10.77 17.21 3.53
C PHE A 116 11.62 15.95 3.44
N TYR A 117 11.01 14.78 3.47
CA TYR A 117 11.73 13.52 3.39
C TYR A 117 12.37 13.29 2.01
N ALA A 118 11.69 13.70 0.93
CA ALA A 118 12.25 13.66 -0.42
C ALA A 118 13.45 14.60 -0.58
N LYS A 119 13.36 15.83 -0.05
CA LYS A 119 14.49 16.77 -0.05
C LYS A 119 15.67 16.22 0.77
N ALA A 120 15.42 15.72 1.98
CA ALA A 120 16.46 15.14 2.82
C ALA A 120 17.14 13.94 2.12
N PHE A 121 16.37 13.09 1.49
CA PHE A 121 16.90 11.93 0.79
C PHE A 121 17.67 12.30 -0.49
N SER A 122 17.22 13.34 -1.18
CA SER A 122 17.93 13.94 -2.33
C SER A 122 19.30 14.48 -1.94
N GLU A 123 19.39 15.24 -0.86
CA GLU A 123 20.68 15.73 -0.32
C GLU A 123 21.59 14.57 0.07
N PHE A 124 21.05 13.55 0.75
CA PHE A 124 21.83 12.40 1.18
C PHE A 124 22.43 11.61 0.02
N LEU A 125 21.69 11.44 -1.08
CA LEU A 125 22.15 10.73 -2.26
C LEU A 125 22.88 11.64 -3.28
N SER A 126 22.90 12.95 -3.07
CA SER A 126 23.38 13.94 -4.05
C SER A 126 22.71 13.78 -5.42
N LEU A 127 21.39 13.51 -5.41
CA LEU A 127 20.56 13.40 -6.60
C LEU A 127 19.63 14.62 -6.71
N PRO A 128 19.23 15.05 -7.91
CA PRO A 128 18.26 16.12 -8.09
C PRO A 128 16.94 15.84 -7.34
N PHE A 129 16.45 16.84 -6.62
CA PHE A 129 15.10 16.87 -6.08
C PHE A 129 14.15 17.50 -7.11
N VAL A 130 13.04 16.84 -7.39
CA VAL A 130 11.93 17.36 -8.21
C VAL A 130 10.69 17.41 -7.33
N ASP A 131 10.17 18.60 -7.09
CA ASP A 131 8.94 18.78 -6.32
C ASP A 131 7.75 18.21 -7.12
N SER A 132 6.99 17.30 -6.52
CA SER A 132 5.84 16.65 -7.16
C SER A 132 4.80 17.66 -7.68
N LYS A 133 4.67 18.83 -7.05
CA LYS A 133 3.79 19.90 -7.55
C LYS A 133 4.19 20.41 -8.94
N GLU A 134 5.44 20.25 -9.36
CA GLU A 134 5.91 20.67 -10.68
C GLU A 134 5.49 19.72 -11.78
N ILE A 135 5.42 18.41 -11.46
CA ILE A 135 5.26 17.33 -12.44
C ILE A 135 3.92 16.59 -12.37
N ILE A 136 3.18 16.70 -11.26
CA ILE A 136 1.86 16.06 -11.10
C ILE A 136 0.79 17.15 -11.04
N LYS A 137 -0.17 17.10 -11.97
CA LYS A 137 -1.17 18.14 -12.15
C LYS A 137 -2.59 17.59 -12.06
N PHE A 138 -3.41 18.34 -11.33
CA PHE A 138 -4.84 18.11 -11.21
C PHE A 138 -5.61 19.17 -12.01
N LYS A 139 -6.77 18.77 -12.52
CA LYS A 139 -7.74 19.67 -13.16
C LYS A 139 -9.14 19.32 -12.67
N GLY A 140 -9.84 20.29 -12.09
CA GLY A 140 -11.17 20.03 -11.52
C GLY A 140 -11.17 18.95 -10.45
N GLY A 141 -10.10 18.81 -9.65
CA GLY A 141 -9.95 17.81 -8.61
C GLY A 141 -9.54 16.41 -9.10
N VAL A 142 -9.37 16.20 -10.41
CA VAL A 142 -8.98 14.92 -11.01
C VAL A 142 -7.58 15.03 -11.60
N LEU A 143 -6.82 13.93 -11.58
CA LEU A 143 -5.49 13.88 -12.21
C LEU A 143 -5.59 14.20 -13.71
N ASN A 144 -4.89 15.25 -14.15
CA ASN A 144 -4.68 15.54 -15.56
C ASN A 144 -3.52 14.72 -16.09
N TYR A 145 -3.80 13.45 -16.46
CA TYR A 145 -2.75 12.50 -16.81
C TYR A 145 -1.90 12.97 -18.00
N GLY A 146 -2.52 13.46 -19.09
CA GLY A 146 -1.77 13.86 -20.29
C GLY A 146 -0.77 15.00 -20.02
N PHE A 147 -1.17 16.01 -19.24
CA PHE A 147 -0.27 17.10 -18.87
C PHE A 147 0.79 16.66 -17.86
N THR A 148 0.42 15.83 -16.91
CA THR A 148 1.33 15.19 -15.95
C THR A 148 2.39 14.35 -16.68
N GLU A 149 2.00 13.50 -17.62
CA GLU A 149 2.90 12.69 -18.42
C GLU A 149 3.90 13.55 -19.20
N PHE A 150 3.41 14.62 -19.85
CA PHE A 150 4.27 15.56 -20.56
C PHE A 150 5.33 16.16 -19.63
N LEU A 151 4.93 16.69 -18.47
CA LEU A 151 5.85 17.31 -17.52
C LEU A 151 6.87 16.33 -16.92
N ILE A 152 6.44 15.11 -16.61
CA ILE A 152 7.34 14.06 -16.11
C ILE A 152 8.41 13.74 -17.16
N ARG A 153 8.02 13.58 -18.42
CA ARG A 153 8.96 13.29 -19.53
C ARG A 153 9.94 14.42 -19.77
N GLU A 154 9.46 15.68 -19.78
CA GLU A 154 10.34 16.84 -19.92
C GLU A 154 11.32 16.93 -18.75
N LYS A 155 10.86 16.79 -17.51
CA LYS A 155 11.71 16.80 -16.34
C LYS A 155 12.74 15.67 -16.36
N TYR A 156 12.36 14.47 -16.77
CA TYR A 156 13.28 13.34 -16.90
C TYR A 156 14.35 13.58 -17.98
N ARG A 157 13.99 14.22 -19.11
CA ARG A 157 14.96 14.63 -20.14
C ARG A 157 15.95 15.67 -19.62
N GLU A 158 15.47 16.60 -18.78
CA GLU A 158 16.29 17.66 -18.20
C GLU A 158 17.31 17.12 -17.20
N VAL A 159 16.89 16.28 -16.24
CA VAL A 159 17.71 15.91 -15.06
C VAL A 159 18.13 14.44 -15.05
N GLY A 160 17.52 13.58 -15.85
CA GLY A 160 17.82 12.15 -15.98
C GLY A 160 17.39 11.35 -14.77
N ARG A 161 18.11 11.40 -13.65
CA ARG A 161 17.82 10.66 -12.41
C ARG A 161 17.40 11.64 -11.32
N PHE A 162 16.27 11.39 -10.64
CA PHE A 162 15.78 12.30 -9.59
C PHE A 162 14.97 11.62 -8.50
N ILE A 163 14.83 12.34 -7.39
CA ILE A 163 13.98 11.95 -6.25
C ILE A 163 12.80 12.92 -6.18
N THR A 164 11.63 12.39 -5.85
CA THR A 164 10.39 13.16 -5.67
C THR A 164 9.61 12.65 -4.47
N GLY A 165 8.79 13.51 -3.86
CA GLY A 165 7.82 13.10 -2.85
C GLY A 165 6.62 12.39 -3.49
N GLY A 166 6.12 11.33 -2.88
CA GLY A 166 4.84 10.76 -3.27
C GLY A 166 3.64 11.59 -2.81
N PHE A 167 2.41 11.13 -3.10
CA PHE A 167 1.17 11.56 -2.47
C PHE A 167 0.56 12.88 -2.94
N TYR A 168 1.27 13.82 -3.54
CA TYR A 168 0.74 15.14 -3.90
C TYR A 168 1.16 15.63 -5.29
N GLY A 169 0.47 16.67 -5.75
CA GLY A 169 0.77 17.47 -6.93
C GLY A 169 0.22 18.87 -6.74
N SER A 170 -0.12 19.57 -7.84
CA SER A 170 -0.79 20.88 -7.78
C SER A 170 -1.95 20.97 -8.76
N ASP A 171 -2.91 21.83 -8.45
CA ASP A 171 -4.00 22.18 -9.35
C ASP A 171 -3.60 23.26 -10.38
N GLU A 172 -4.60 23.73 -11.12
CA GLU A 172 -4.46 24.74 -12.16
C GLU A 172 -4.01 26.12 -11.63
N ASN A 173 -4.28 26.41 -10.35
CA ASN A 173 -3.86 27.62 -9.66
C ASN A 173 -2.48 27.50 -9.00
N GLY A 174 -1.85 26.31 -9.09
CA GLY A 174 -0.59 25.99 -8.43
C GLY A 174 -0.75 25.62 -6.95
N GLU A 175 -1.98 25.48 -6.46
CA GLU A 175 -2.25 25.03 -5.11
C GLU A 175 -2.00 23.53 -4.97
N ILE A 176 -1.43 23.15 -3.83
CA ILE A 176 -1.17 21.73 -3.54
C ILE A 176 -2.49 20.97 -3.43
N LYS A 177 -2.52 19.81 -4.07
CA LYS A 177 -3.57 18.79 -3.96
C LYS A 177 -2.95 17.45 -3.62
N THR A 178 -3.60 16.71 -2.72
CA THR A 178 -3.15 15.39 -2.32
C THR A 178 -4.01 14.30 -2.95
N PHE A 179 -3.38 13.16 -3.23
CA PHE A 179 -4.12 11.93 -3.53
C PHE A 179 -4.81 11.42 -2.26
N PRO A 180 -5.85 10.58 -2.39
CA PRO A 180 -6.37 9.84 -1.24
C PRO A 180 -5.30 8.89 -0.67
N ARG A 181 -5.66 8.10 0.34
CA ARG A 181 -4.76 7.08 0.91
C ARG A 181 -4.07 6.26 -0.18
N GLY A 182 -2.82 5.88 0.04
CA GLY A 182 -2.03 5.17 -0.96
C GLY A 182 -1.40 6.04 -2.04
N GLY A 183 -1.46 7.38 -1.88
CA GLY A 183 -0.96 8.33 -2.86
C GLY A 183 0.51 8.17 -3.25
N GLY A 184 1.35 7.62 -2.36
CA GLY A 184 2.73 7.26 -2.70
C GLY A 184 2.81 6.17 -3.77
N ASP A 185 1.98 5.12 -3.67
CA ASP A 185 1.89 4.05 -4.66
C ASP A 185 1.35 4.58 -5.98
N ILE A 186 0.32 5.44 -5.91
CA ILE A 186 -0.29 6.11 -7.07
C ILE A 186 0.77 6.95 -7.80
N THR A 187 1.56 7.73 -7.07
CA THR A 187 2.65 8.53 -7.63
C THR A 187 3.67 7.66 -8.35
N GLY A 188 4.12 6.56 -7.73
CA GLY A 188 5.06 5.62 -8.35
C GLY A 188 4.51 5.01 -9.64
N ALA A 189 3.24 4.63 -9.66
CA ALA A 189 2.57 4.07 -10.84
C ALA A 189 2.43 5.12 -11.96
N ILE A 190 2.08 6.37 -11.65
CA ILE A 190 2.02 7.48 -12.61
C ILE A 190 3.39 7.72 -13.25
N LEU A 191 4.45 7.79 -12.45
CA LEU A 191 5.81 7.98 -12.92
C LEU A 191 6.25 6.83 -13.84
N ALA A 192 5.96 5.57 -13.44
CA ALA A 192 6.30 4.40 -14.24
C ALA A 192 5.58 4.40 -15.59
N LYS A 193 4.28 4.67 -15.60
CA LYS A 193 3.48 4.76 -16.83
C LYS A 193 3.94 5.91 -17.73
N ALA A 194 4.15 7.11 -17.17
CA ALA A 194 4.56 8.29 -17.91
C ALA A 194 5.91 8.09 -18.62
N LEU A 195 6.84 7.37 -18.00
CA LEU A 195 8.18 7.11 -18.52
C LEU A 195 8.31 5.80 -19.29
N ASN A 196 7.22 5.05 -19.44
CA ASN A 196 7.23 3.70 -20.03
C ASN A 196 8.35 2.84 -19.42
N ALA A 197 8.33 2.74 -18.09
CA ALA A 197 9.37 2.06 -17.33
C ALA A 197 9.35 0.54 -17.61
N GLU A 198 10.49 -0.11 -17.49
CA GLU A 198 10.58 -1.58 -17.56
C GLU A 198 9.85 -2.26 -16.41
N SER A 199 9.83 -1.61 -15.24
CA SER A 199 9.08 -2.05 -14.07
C SER A 199 8.84 -0.91 -13.08
N TYR A 200 7.79 -1.07 -12.28
CA TYR A 200 7.54 -0.30 -11.07
C TYR A 200 7.89 -1.13 -9.85
N GLU A 201 8.94 -0.77 -9.14
CA GLU A 201 9.38 -1.45 -7.91
C GLU A 201 8.79 -0.77 -6.68
N ASN A 202 7.89 -1.44 -5.97
CA ASN A 202 7.29 -0.96 -4.73
C ASN A 202 7.97 -1.62 -3.53
N TYR A 203 8.79 -0.86 -2.83
CA TYR A 203 9.50 -1.30 -1.63
C TYR A 203 8.67 -1.04 -0.38
N THR A 204 8.48 -2.08 0.42
CA THR A 204 7.64 -2.13 1.62
C THR A 204 8.35 -2.92 2.73
N ASP A 205 7.67 -3.14 3.85
CA ASP A 205 8.15 -3.86 5.04
C ASP A 205 7.79 -5.35 5.06
N VAL A 206 7.23 -5.87 3.98
CA VAL A 206 6.90 -7.30 3.83
C VAL A 206 7.64 -7.92 2.64
N ASP A 207 7.85 -9.25 2.67
CA ASP A 207 8.60 -9.98 1.65
C ASP A 207 7.93 -10.05 0.27
N GLY A 208 6.70 -9.56 0.15
CA GLY A 208 5.89 -9.62 -1.06
C GLY A 208 4.40 -9.69 -0.72
N VAL A 209 3.59 -10.09 -1.68
CA VAL A 209 2.15 -10.28 -1.52
C VAL A 209 1.90 -11.67 -0.95
N TYR A 210 1.14 -11.73 0.12
CA TYR A 210 0.79 -12.99 0.77
C TYR A 210 -0.65 -13.41 0.43
N PRO A 211 -0.94 -14.72 0.42
CA PRO A 211 -2.30 -15.22 0.17
C PRO A 211 -3.26 -14.98 1.34
N PHE A 212 -2.77 -14.44 2.45
CA PHE A 212 -3.55 -14.14 3.65
C PHE A 212 -3.27 -12.74 4.15
N SER A 213 -4.23 -12.16 4.87
CA SER A 213 -3.99 -10.89 5.57
C SER A 213 -2.86 -11.04 6.59
N PRO A 214 -2.05 -9.98 6.81
CA PRO A 214 -0.99 -9.99 7.82
C PRO A 214 -1.49 -10.38 9.21
N LYS A 215 -2.73 -10.03 9.55
CA LYS A 215 -3.37 -10.40 10.82
C LYS A 215 -3.58 -11.91 10.93
N MET A 216 -4.05 -12.55 9.86
CA MET A 216 -4.21 -14.02 9.84
C MET A 216 -2.87 -14.72 9.93
N ILE A 217 -1.86 -14.25 9.21
CA ILE A 217 -0.52 -14.82 9.27
C ILE A 217 0.01 -14.74 10.70
N LYS A 218 -0.04 -13.56 11.30
CA LYS A 218 0.41 -13.36 12.69
C LYS A 218 -0.34 -14.25 13.68
N ARG A 219 -1.67 -14.35 13.53
CA ARG A 219 -2.51 -15.12 14.46
C ARG A 219 -2.34 -16.64 14.34
N TYR A 220 -2.25 -17.16 13.14
CA TYR A 220 -2.33 -18.60 12.88
C TYR A 220 -1.00 -19.23 12.51
N ALA A 221 -0.16 -18.60 11.69
CA ALA A 221 1.13 -19.17 11.31
C ALA A 221 2.09 -19.25 12.50
N GLU A 222 2.17 -18.20 13.33
CA GLU A 222 3.01 -18.21 14.52
C GLU A 222 2.58 -19.28 15.53
N ARG A 223 1.25 -19.46 15.73
CA ARG A 223 0.72 -20.47 16.67
C ARG A 223 0.87 -21.90 16.21
N THR A 224 0.87 -22.14 14.90
CA THR A 224 0.93 -23.48 14.32
C THR A 224 2.32 -23.84 13.82
N ALA A 225 3.31 -22.95 13.97
CA ALA A 225 4.65 -23.06 13.39
C ALA A 225 4.63 -23.32 11.86
N LYS A 226 3.56 -22.89 11.17
CA LYS A 226 3.42 -23.05 9.74
C LYS A 226 4.03 -21.87 9.02
N ILE A 227 4.83 -22.13 8.00
CA ILE A 227 5.48 -21.10 7.20
C ILE A 227 4.57 -20.76 6.00
N VAL A 228 4.12 -19.52 5.96
CA VAL A 228 3.43 -18.94 4.80
C VAL A 228 4.47 -18.16 4.00
N LYS A 229 4.59 -18.50 2.72
CA LYS A 229 5.50 -17.76 1.80
C LYS A 229 4.72 -16.74 1.00
N PRO A 230 5.36 -15.63 0.59
CA PRO A 230 4.76 -14.72 -0.36
C PRO A 230 4.58 -15.39 -1.73
N LEU A 231 3.59 -14.95 -2.47
CA LEU A 231 3.36 -15.36 -3.85
C LEU A 231 4.52 -14.86 -4.72
N GLN A 232 5.04 -15.71 -5.59
CA GLN A 232 6.13 -15.30 -6.50
C GLN A 232 5.61 -14.45 -7.65
N LYS A 233 4.47 -14.84 -8.20
CA LYS A 233 3.83 -14.17 -9.33
C LYS A 233 2.32 -14.08 -9.11
N ILE A 234 1.72 -12.99 -9.60
CA ILE A 234 0.27 -12.77 -9.51
C ILE A 234 -0.18 -11.91 -10.69
N SER A 235 -1.38 -12.13 -11.20
CA SER A 235 -1.95 -11.27 -12.23
C SER A 235 -2.44 -9.94 -11.65
N PHE A 236 -2.57 -8.90 -12.50
CA PHE A 236 -3.19 -7.63 -12.08
C PHE A 236 -4.62 -7.84 -11.56
N ASP A 237 -5.39 -8.73 -12.19
CA ASP A 237 -6.76 -9.01 -11.75
C ASP A 237 -6.80 -9.64 -10.37
N ALA A 238 -5.95 -10.63 -10.11
CA ALA A 238 -5.84 -11.24 -8.79
C ALA A 238 -5.33 -10.24 -7.74
N MET A 239 -4.39 -9.36 -8.10
CA MET A 239 -3.92 -8.30 -7.21
C MET A 239 -5.03 -7.29 -6.86
N LEU A 240 -5.86 -6.87 -7.82
CA LEU A 240 -7.01 -6.00 -7.58
C LEU A 240 -8.02 -6.65 -6.62
N ARG A 241 -8.29 -7.94 -6.80
CA ARG A 241 -9.16 -8.69 -5.87
C ARG A 241 -8.61 -8.74 -4.46
N LEU A 242 -7.30 -8.96 -4.30
CA LEU A 242 -6.65 -8.88 -2.98
C LEU A 242 -6.79 -7.49 -2.34
N CYS A 243 -6.66 -6.43 -3.12
CA CYS A 243 -6.87 -5.07 -2.63
C CYS A 243 -8.31 -4.86 -2.13
N ASP A 244 -9.30 -5.44 -2.83
CA ASP A 244 -10.71 -5.36 -2.42
C ASP A 244 -10.98 -6.07 -1.09
N PHE A 245 -10.24 -7.12 -0.76
CA PHE A 245 -10.39 -7.92 0.45
C PHE A 245 -9.45 -7.58 1.59
N SER A 246 -8.92 -6.34 1.62
CA SER A 246 -8.10 -5.83 2.73
C SER A 246 -6.77 -6.59 2.95
N VAL A 247 -6.15 -7.06 1.88
CA VAL A 247 -4.77 -7.54 1.87
C VAL A 247 -3.88 -6.59 1.02
N PRO A 248 -4.03 -5.26 1.16
CA PRO A 248 -3.31 -4.34 0.28
C PRO A 248 -1.84 -4.25 0.72
N VAL A 249 -0.95 -4.71 -0.14
CA VAL A 249 0.48 -4.38 -0.09
C VAL A 249 0.78 -3.22 -1.04
N VAL A 250 -0.03 -3.08 -2.11
CA VAL A 250 -0.01 -1.98 -3.07
C VAL A 250 -1.44 -1.44 -3.20
N HIS A 251 -1.61 -0.14 -3.30
CA HIS A 251 -2.92 0.49 -3.43
C HIS A 251 -3.59 0.12 -4.77
N SER A 252 -4.90 -0.18 -4.75
CA SER A 252 -5.65 -0.62 -5.94
C SER A 252 -5.52 0.35 -7.12
N SER A 253 -5.59 1.66 -6.88
CA SER A 253 -5.45 2.65 -7.94
C SER A 253 -4.07 2.62 -8.63
N ALA A 254 -3.00 2.25 -7.92
CA ALA A 254 -1.69 2.07 -8.55
C ALA A 254 -1.68 0.83 -9.47
N VAL A 255 -2.35 -0.24 -9.06
CA VAL A 255 -2.54 -1.45 -9.86
C VAL A 255 -3.37 -1.14 -11.11
N GLU A 256 -4.49 -0.40 -10.97
CA GLU A 256 -5.35 0.04 -12.08
C GLU A 256 -4.62 0.91 -13.09
N ILE A 257 -3.76 1.84 -12.64
CA ILE A 257 -2.97 2.72 -13.51
C ILE A 257 -2.03 1.92 -14.42
N LEU A 258 -1.46 0.81 -13.93
CA LEU A 258 -0.48 0.01 -14.66
C LEU A 258 -1.10 -1.17 -15.41
N LYS A 259 -2.29 -1.62 -15.05
CA LYS A 259 -3.02 -2.65 -15.80
C LYS A 259 -3.22 -2.22 -17.26
N GLY A 260 -2.94 -3.10 -18.20
CA GLY A 260 -3.03 -2.84 -19.64
C GLY A 260 -1.86 -2.05 -20.23
N THR A 261 -0.83 -1.72 -19.42
CA THR A 261 0.36 -0.98 -19.92
C THR A 261 1.54 -1.87 -20.28
N GLY A 262 1.52 -3.14 -19.87
CA GLY A 262 2.65 -4.05 -20.00
C GLY A 262 3.77 -3.81 -18.95
N ILE A 263 3.63 -2.82 -18.06
CA ILE A 263 4.62 -2.48 -17.03
C ILE A 263 4.32 -3.29 -15.77
N PRO A 264 5.18 -4.24 -15.36
CA PRO A 264 4.96 -5.02 -14.16
C PRO A 264 5.19 -4.20 -12.88
N ILE A 265 4.47 -4.60 -11.81
CA ILE A 265 4.78 -4.14 -10.45
C ILE A 265 5.62 -5.22 -9.77
N VAL A 266 6.71 -4.83 -9.12
CA VAL A 266 7.53 -5.74 -8.33
C VAL A 266 7.47 -5.28 -6.87
N VAL A 267 6.82 -6.05 -6.02
CA VAL A 267 6.74 -5.78 -4.58
C VAL A 267 7.97 -6.36 -3.91
N LYS A 268 8.75 -5.52 -3.24
CA LYS A 268 10.04 -5.90 -2.64
C LYS A 268 10.12 -5.53 -1.16
N ASN A 269 10.89 -6.31 -0.40
CA ASN A 269 11.16 -5.99 0.99
C ASN A 269 12.36 -5.00 1.09
N THR A 270 12.14 -3.87 1.77
CA THR A 270 13.22 -2.89 2.05
C THR A 270 14.23 -3.42 3.07
N PHE A 271 13.80 -4.32 3.97
CA PHE A 271 14.58 -4.81 5.10
C PHE A 271 15.33 -6.11 4.80
N ASP A 272 14.94 -6.81 3.72
CA ASP A 272 15.62 -8.03 3.28
C ASP A 272 15.77 -8.04 1.75
N ARG A 273 16.94 -7.60 1.28
CA ARG A 273 17.28 -7.50 -0.14
C ARG A 273 17.41 -8.84 -0.86
N PHE A 274 17.53 -9.94 -0.11
CA PHE A 274 17.66 -11.27 -0.67
C PHE A 274 16.30 -11.92 -1.01
N LYS A 275 15.21 -11.31 -0.60
CA LYS A 275 13.87 -11.75 -0.97
C LYS A 275 13.55 -11.33 -2.40
N SER A 276 13.12 -12.29 -3.21
CA SER A 276 12.73 -12.04 -4.60
C SER A 276 11.51 -11.13 -4.77
N GLY A 277 10.66 -11.08 -3.73
CA GLY A 277 9.42 -10.32 -3.78
C GLY A 277 8.31 -11.01 -4.58
N THR A 278 7.28 -10.23 -4.93
CA THR A 278 6.17 -10.67 -5.78
C THR A 278 6.16 -9.89 -7.08
N PHE A 279 6.06 -10.59 -8.19
CA PHE A 279 5.95 -10.02 -9.53
C PHE A 279 4.47 -9.98 -9.95
N VAL A 280 3.95 -8.79 -10.24
CA VAL A 280 2.57 -8.57 -10.68
C VAL A 280 2.57 -8.16 -12.16
N SER A 281 1.91 -8.92 -13.04
CA SER A 281 1.89 -8.63 -14.48
C SER A 281 0.64 -9.16 -15.18
N GLU A 282 0.43 -8.75 -16.45
CA GLU A 282 -0.70 -9.20 -17.28
C GLU A 282 -0.60 -10.69 -17.64
N ASN A 283 0.59 -11.12 -18.06
CA ASN A 283 0.83 -12.45 -18.60
C ASN A 283 1.34 -13.43 -17.54
N CYS A 284 0.77 -13.35 -16.36
CA CYS A 284 1.08 -14.28 -15.29
C CYS A 284 0.07 -15.41 -15.35
N GLU A 285 0.50 -16.63 -15.66
CA GLU A 285 -0.24 -17.82 -15.24
C GLU A 285 -0.30 -17.72 -13.72
N THR A 286 -1.45 -17.35 -13.20
CA THR A 286 -1.68 -17.33 -11.76
C THR A 286 -1.46 -18.74 -11.28
N GLU A 287 -0.48 -18.93 -10.37
CA GLU A 287 -0.43 -20.16 -9.60
C GLU A 287 -1.82 -20.36 -8.98
N ASP A 288 -2.30 -21.61 -8.96
CA ASP A 288 -3.52 -21.98 -8.26
C ASP A 288 -3.36 -21.62 -6.80
N PHE A 289 -3.92 -20.49 -6.38
CA PHE A 289 -3.81 -20.03 -5.01
C PHE A 289 -5.17 -19.53 -4.48
N CYS A 290 -5.36 -19.76 -3.20
CA CYS A 290 -6.50 -19.33 -2.44
C CYS A 290 -6.14 -18.09 -1.63
N PHE A 291 -7.07 -17.14 -1.53
CA PHE A 291 -6.94 -16.08 -0.55
C PHE A 291 -7.94 -16.27 0.57
N ALA A 292 -7.53 -15.89 1.76
CA ALA A 292 -8.46 -15.70 2.85
C ALA A 292 -8.26 -14.32 3.47
N ALA A 293 -9.31 -13.56 3.56
CA ALA A 293 -9.34 -12.24 4.17
C ALA A 293 -10.27 -12.23 5.38
N GLU A 294 -9.91 -11.46 6.40
CA GLU A 294 -10.86 -11.14 7.46
C GLU A 294 -11.95 -10.20 6.91
N SER A 295 -13.13 -10.22 7.53
CA SER A 295 -14.26 -9.36 7.13
C SER A 295 -13.82 -7.90 6.97
N CYS A 296 -13.96 -7.38 5.76
CA CYS A 296 -13.76 -5.96 5.47
C CYS A 296 -15.08 -5.18 5.60
N GLU A 297 -15.01 -3.85 5.62
CA GLU A 297 -16.21 -3.02 5.66
C GLU A 297 -17.15 -3.26 4.49
N LYS A 298 -16.61 -3.58 3.31
CA LYS A 298 -17.39 -3.92 2.13
C LYS A 298 -18.27 -5.17 2.37
N ILE A 299 -17.68 -6.22 2.94
CA ILE A 299 -18.39 -7.46 3.25
C ILE A 299 -19.45 -7.19 4.34
N LYS A 300 -19.13 -6.40 5.36
CA LYS A 300 -20.11 -5.99 6.37
C LYS A 300 -21.26 -5.21 5.76
N THR A 301 -21.01 -4.30 4.84
CA THR A 301 -22.03 -3.54 4.12
C THR A 301 -22.93 -4.45 3.27
N VAL A 302 -22.33 -5.40 2.57
CA VAL A 302 -23.05 -6.40 1.78
C VAL A 302 -24.00 -7.20 2.65
N LEU A 303 -23.50 -7.77 3.72
CA LEU A 303 -24.29 -8.62 4.61
C LEU A 303 -25.37 -7.85 5.37
N LYS A 304 -25.12 -6.57 5.67
CA LYS A 304 -26.09 -5.70 6.35
C LYS A 304 -27.23 -5.24 5.45
N ASN A 305 -26.97 -4.96 4.19
CA ASN A 305 -27.91 -4.39 3.24
C ASN A 305 -28.44 -5.39 2.18
N GLY A 306 -27.96 -6.62 2.17
CA GLY A 306 -28.38 -7.65 1.22
C GLY A 306 -28.04 -7.37 -0.25
N ARG A 307 -27.19 -6.38 -0.54
CA ARG A 307 -26.82 -6.02 -1.91
C ARG A 307 -25.34 -5.68 -2.02
N TRP A 308 -24.68 -6.27 -3.00
CA TRP A 308 -23.31 -5.92 -3.41
C TRP A 308 -23.38 -4.90 -4.56
N ASN A 309 -22.95 -3.65 -4.33
CA ASN A 309 -23.14 -2.55 -5.30
C ASN A 309 -21.96 -2.30 -6.25
N ARG A 310 -20.91 -3.09 -6.26
CA ARG A 310 -19.76 -2.86 -7.15
C ARG A 310 -19.51 -3.94 -8.20
N THR A 311 -20.01 -5.12 -8.01
CA THR A 311 -20.04 -6.16 -9.02
C THR A 311 -21.49 -6.44 -9.39
N ARG A 312 -21.78 -6.77 -10.63
CA ARG A 312 -23.13 -7.10 -11.11
C ARG A 312 -23.75 -8.37 -10.49
N ALA A 313 -23.10 -8.94 -9.48
CA ALA A 313 -23.63 -10.09 -8.74
C ALA A 313 -24.66 -9.60 -7.70
N GLU A 314 -25.92 -9.81 -7.95
CA GLU A 314 -26.99 -9.69 -6.96
C GLU A 314 -26.87 -10.86 -5.98
N LEU A 315 -26.31 -10.61 -4.80
CA LEU A 315 -26.45 -11.50 -3.67
C LEU A 315 -27.90 -11.43 -3.16
N SER A 316 -28.75 -12.34 -3.60
CA SER A 316 -30.03 -12.55 -2.93
C SER A 316 -29.75 -13.30 -1.61
N ILE A 317 -29.57 -12.54 -0.54
CA ILE A 317 -29.62 -13.11 0.81
C ILE A 317 -31.07 -13.55 1.00
N ALA A 318 -31.27 -14.85 1.26
CA ALA A 318 -32.58 -15.36 1.60
C ALA A 318 -33.17 -14.51 2.74
N GLU A 319 -34.28 -13.86 2.50
CA GLU A 319 -34.95 -12.88 3.38
C GLU A 319 -35.37 -13.45 4.75
N ASN A 320 -35.03 -14.71 5.03
CA ASN A 320 -35.58 -15.47 6.17
C ASN A 320 -34.66 -15.59 7.38
N SER A 321 -33.46 -14.98 7.45
CA SER A 321 -32.63 -15.29 8.62
C SER A 321 -32.67 -14.25 9.74
N GLY A 322 -33.07 -13.02 9.53
CA GLY A 322 -33.07 -11.99 10.59
C GLY A 322 -31.74 -11.85 11.36
N LYS A 323 -30.70 -12.57 10.94
CA LYS A 323 -29.40 -12.62 11.58
C LYS A 323 -28.47 -11.62 10.95
N THR A 324 -27.95 -10.70 11.74
CA THR A 324 -26.82 -9.82 11.39
C THR A 324 -25.52 -10.61 11.53
N PHE A 325 -24.86 -10.91 10.44
CA PHE A 325 -23.52 -11.52 10.48
C PHE A 325 -22.48 -10.42 10.78
N GLU A 326 -21.90 -10.46 11.94
CA GLU A 326 -20.83 -9.50 12.30
C GLU A 326 -19.47 -9.84 11.68
N ASN A 327 -19.28 -11.07 11.19
CA ASN A 327 -18.05 -11.52 10.56
C ASN A 327 -18.36 -12.31 9.29
N ALA A 328 -17.92 -11.80 8.16
CA ALA A 328 -17.87 -12.55 6.92
C ALA A 328 -16.42 -12.92 6.61
N LEU A 329 -16.21 -14.13 6.14
CA LEU A 329 -14.94 -14.61 5.67
C LEU A 329 -15.03 -14.81 4.17
N PHE A 330 -14.04 -14.35 3.44
CA PHE A 330 -13.95 -14.54 2.00
C PHE A 330 -12.77 -15.44 1.67
N ALA A 331 -13.04 -16.47 0.87
CA ALA A 331 -12.01 -17.32 0.28
C ALA A 331 -12.15 -17.23 -1.25
N TYR A 332 -11.10 -16.84 -1.94
CA TYR A 332 -11.03 -16.80 -3.40
C TYR A 332 -10.04 -17.81 -3.93
N MET A 333 -10.46 -18.54 -4.96
CA MET A 333 -9.60 -19.43 -5.73
C MET A 333 -9.85 -19.23 -7.22
N PRO A 334 -8.80 -19.14 -8.04
CA PRO A 334 -8.92 -19.10 -9.49
C PRO A 334 -9.54 -20.39 -10.06
N ASN A 335 -9.34 -21.54 -9.38
CA ASN A 335 -9.91 -22.84 -9.74
C ASN A 335 -10.96 -23.26 -8.71
N GLY A 336 -12.23 -23.24 -9.10
CA GLY A 336 -13.37 -23.53 -8.25
C GLY A 336 -13.34 -24.90 -7.53
N GLU A 337 -12.67 -25.91 -8.10
CA GLU A 337 -12.57 -27.25 -7.52
C GLU A 337 -11.91 -27.27 -6.12
N LEU A 338 -10.82 -26.50 -5.94
CA LEU A 338 -10.09 -26.47 -4.68
C LEU A 338 -10.85 -25.72 -3.59
N THR A 339 -11.62 -24.66 -3.97
CA THR A 339 -12.50 -23.93 -3.06
C THR A 339 -13.62 -24.82 -2.55
N GLU A 340 -14.25 -25.57 -3.44
CA GLU A 340 -15.28 -26.52 -3.05
C GLU A 340 -14.77 -27.59 -2.10
N GLU A 341 -13.54 -28.11 -2.33
CA GLU A 341 -12.91 -29.09 -1.44
C GLU A 341 -12.68 -28.51 -0.05
N ILE A 342 -12.10 -27.29 0.05
CA ILE A 342 -11.87 -26.61 1.33
C ILE A 342 -13.19 -26.38 2.07
N LEU A 343 -14.20 -25.85 1.38
CA LEU A 343 -15.48 -25.53 2.02
C LEU A 343 -16.25 -26.77 2.41
N ARG A 344 -16.12 -27.86 1.64
CA ARG A 344 -16.71 -29.16 1.97
C ARG A 344 -16.08 -29.75 3.24
N GLU A 345 -14.76 -29.68 3.38
CA GLU A 345 -14.07 -30.16 4.58
C GLU A 345 -14.41 -29.30 5.80
N ILE A 346 -14.38 -27.97 5.68
CA ILE A 346 -14.74 -27.03 6.76
C ILE A 346 -16.18 -27.24 7.23
N SER A 347 -17.12 -27.43 6.29
CA SER A 347 -18.54 -27.59 6.63
C SER A 347 -18.88 -28.94 7.28
N ARG A 348 -17.96 -29.91 7.28
CA ARG A 348 -18.14 -31.18 8.04
C ARG A 348 -18.05 -30.93 9.54
N ASP A 349 -17.07 -30.13 9.97
CA ASP A 349 -16.76 -29.95 11.38
C ASP A 349 -17.34 -28.63 11.93
N THR A 350 -17.57 -27.62 11.07
CA THR A 350 -18.11 -26.32 11.46
C THR A 350 -19.23 -25.89 10.51
N PRO A 351 -20.50 -25.94 10.94
CA PRO A 351 -21.62 -25.51 10.11
C PRO A 351 -21.49 -24.04 9.68
N LEU A 352 -21.59 -23.79 8.39
CA LEU A 352 -21.58 -22.45 7.81
C LEU A 352 -23.00 -21.92 7.76
N ASP A 353 -23.21 -20.72 8.29
CA ASP A 353 -24.55 -20.10 8.32
C ASP A 353 -24.96 -19.58 6.93
N PHE A 354 -23.99 -19.27 6.10
CA PHE A 354 -24.20 -18.76 4.75
C PHE A 354 -23.01 -19.06 3.84
N LYS A 355 -23.27 -19.50 2.63
CA LYS A 355 -22.31 -19.66 1.54
C LYS A 355 -22.92 -19.08 0.27
N THR A 356 -22.19 -18.26 -0.47
CA THR A 356 -22.57 -17.81 -1.81
C THR A 356 -21.35 -17.69 -2.70
N GLU A 357 -21.56 -17.97 -3.97
CA GLU A 357 -20.59 -17.77 -5.03
C GLU A 357 -20.81 -16.40 -5.68
N THR A 358 -19.74 -15.72 -5.98
CA THR A 358 -19.73 -14.44 -6.69
C THR A 358 -18.80 -14.55 -7.90
N ASP A 359 -18.89 -13.59 -8.83
CA ASP A 359 -17.96 -13.51 -9.97
C ASP A 359 -16.50 -13.33 -9.53
N GLU A 360 -16.27 -12.99 -8.25
CA GLU A 360 -14.97 -12.73 -7.67
C GLU A 360 -14.51 -13.86 -6.73
N GLY A 361 -15.34 -14.86 -6.47
CA GLY A 361 -15.04 -15.99 -5.59
C GLY A 361 -16.19 -16.31 -4.63
N GLU A 362 -15.91 -17.12 -3.61
CA GLU A 362 -16.91 -17.54 -2.64
C GLU A 362 -16.86 -16.73 -1.35
N VAL A 363 -18.04 -16.29 -0.89
CA VAL A 363 -18.23 -15.61 0.39
C VAL A 363 -18.85 -16.57 1.39
N VAL A 364 -18.22 -16.70 2.53
CA VAL A 364 -18.68 -17.54 3.64
C VAL A 364 -18.96 -16.63 4.83
N ALA A 365 -20.13 -16.77 5.42
CA ALA A 365 -20.50 -16.08 6.64
C ALA A 365 -20.86 -17.07 7.75
N THR A 366 -20.49 -16.73 8.96
CA THR A 366 -20.78 -17.50 10.16
C THR A 366 -20.98 -16.55 11.35
N ASP A 367 -21.58 -17.02 12.42
CA ASP A 367 -21.72 -16.20 13.61
C ASP A 367 -20.35 -15.92 14.27
N LYS A 368 -20.31 -14.89 15.12
CA LYS A 368 -19.08 -14.41 15.74
C LYS A 368 -18.36 -15.47 16.58
N SER A 369 -19.12 -16.36 17.21
CA SER A 369 -18.57 -17.41 18.08
C SER A 369 -17.79 -18.47 17.30
N ARG A 370 -18.18 -18.75 16.06
CA ARG A 370 -17.57 -19.75 15.19
C ARG A 370 -16.55 -19.16 14.22
N ALA A 371 -16.60 -17.85 13.96
CA ALA A 371 -15.76 -17.19 12.96
C ALA A 371 -14.27 -17.48 13.11
N GLU A 372 -13.75 -17.54 14.34
CA GLU A 372 -12.34 -17.81 14.60
C GLU A 372 -11.95 -19.26 14.26
N ASN A 373 -12.82 -20.23 14.49
CA ASN A 373 -12.58 -21.62 14.13
C ASN A 373 -12.59 -21.80 12.62
N VAL A 374 -13.58 -21.22 11.93
CA VAL A 374 -13.67 -21.25 10.46
C VAL A 374 -12.44 -20.62 9.82
N LYS A 375 -11.99 -19.46 10.29
CA LYS A 375 -10.77 -18.82 9.80
C LYS A 375 -9.53 -19.69 9.98
N LYS A 376 -9.41 -20.34 11.13
CA LYS A 376 -8.30 -21.25 11.41
C LYS A 376 -8.32 -22.47 10.48
N GLU A 377 -9.48 -23.08 10.29
CA GLU A 377 -9.66 -24.25 9.42
C GLU A 377 -9.33 -23.91 7.97
N ILE A 378 -9.82 -22.78 7.45
CA ILE A 378 -9.47 -22.30 6.10
C ILE A 378 -7.96 -22.12 5.98
N PHE A 379 -7.32 -21.49 6.97
CA PHE A 379 -5.87 -21.32 6.97
C PHE A 379 -5.13 -22.64 6.96
N ASP A 380 -5.54 -23.60 7.80
CA ASP A 380 -4.90 -24.91 7.93
C ASP A 380 -5.07 -25.74 6.65
N MET A 381 -6.26 -25.75 6.06
CA MET A 381 -6.56 -26.44 4.81
C MET A 381 -5.78 -25.86 3.64
N PHE A 382 -5.72 -24.54 3.54
CA PHE A 382 -4.93 -23.89 2.51
C PHE A 382 -3.45 -24.31 2.55
N ILE A 383 -2.83 -24.29 3.73
CA ILE A 383 -1.43 -24.70 3.90
C ILE A 383 -1.25 -26.18 3.54
N LEU A 384 -2.23 -27.03 3.84
CA LEU A 384 -2.18 -28.44 3.49
C LEU A 384 -2.21 -28.66 1.97
N LEU A 385 -3.12 -27.97 1.28
CA LEU A 385 -3.34 -28.11 -0.15
C LEU A 385 -2.24 -27.46 -0.99
N SER A 386 -1.73 -26.31 -0.58
CA SER A 386 -0.58 -25.68 -1.25
C SER A 386 0.66 -26.57 -1.27
N ARG A 387 0.83 -27.42 -0.24
CA ARG A 387 1.91 -28.43 -0.22
C ARG A 387 1.66 -29.61 -1.18
N ARG A 388 0.40 -29.96 -1.48
CA ARG A 388 0.06 -31.02 -2.44
C ARG A 388 0.29 -30.57 -3.87
N CYS A 389 -0.05 -29.32 -4.21
CA CYS A 389 0.21 -28.75 -5.53
C CYS A 389 1.72 -28.66 -5.83
N HIS A 390 2.55 -28.24 -4.87
CA HIS A 390 4.01 -28.24 -5.04
C HIS A 390 4.63 -29.62 -5.27
N LYS A 391 4.02 -30.70 -4.75
CA LYS A 391 4.49 -32.07 -5.00
C LYS A 391 4.08 -32.68 -6.34
N ARG A 392 3.13 -32.03 -7.06
CA ARG A 392 2.76 -32.48 -8.42
C ARG A 392 3.61 -31.78 -9.51
N MET A 393 4.41 -30.78 -9.15
CA MET A 393 5.33 -30.06 -10.05
C MET A 393 6.81 -30.46 -9.87
N LEU A 394 7.11 -31.43 -9.03
CA LEU A 394 8.39 -32.16 -8.92
C LEU A 394 8.22 -33.59 -9.45
#